data_d8d34a6a956f1dc33b136ebe21439a3f
#
_entry.id   d8d34a6a956f1dc33b136ebe21439a3f
#
_cell.length_a   1.000
_cell.length_b   1.000
_cell.length_c   1.000
_cell.angle_alpha   90.00
_cell.angle_beta   90.00
_cell.angle_gamma   90.00
#
_symmetry.space_group_name_H-M   'P 1'
#
loop_
_entity.id
_entity.type
_entity.pdbx_description
1 polymer ?
#
loop_
_entity_poly.entity_id
_entity_poly.type
_entity_poly.pdbx_seq_one_letter_code
_entity_poly.pdbx_strand_id
1 'polypeptide(L)'
;IIECNFSCPQMVGEGLGSDVGTDPQLVAKYTAATKKGTTLPVLAKMTPNITKMEVPAEAAVRAGADGLAAINTIKSVMNINLQTFSSAPDVDGKSPEGGYSGKAVKPIALRFINDMAKDENLKGVPISGMGGIETWRDAAEFLALGCETVQVTTSVMQYGYRIIGEMIGGMQDYLAQNGMTSVRQTIGKALP
;
A
#
# COMPACT_ATOMS: atom_id res chain seq x y z
N ILE A 1 -4.20 11.01 11.91
CA ILE A 1 -3.09 10.22 11.36
C ILE A 1 -2.53 10.92 10.12
N ILE A 2 -1.23 10.86 9.90
CA ILE A 2 -0.55 11.40 8.71
C ILE A 2 0.06 10.22 7.95
N GLU A 3 -0.17 10.14 6.64
CA GLU A 3 0.48 9.18 5.77
C GLU A 3 1.50 9.92 4.88
N CYS A 4 2.78 9.63 5.08
CA CYS A 4 3.87 10.15 4.26
C CYS A 4 3.97 9.34 2.96
N ASN A 5 3.67 9.97 1.83
CA ASN A 5 3.77 9.33 0.53
C ASN A 5 5.19 9.45 -0.03
N PHE A 6 6.02 8.44 0.17
CA PHE A 6 7.39 8.36 -0.37
C PHE A 6 7.48 7.67 -1.73
N SER A 7 6.36 7.38 -2.36
CA SER A 7 6.32 6.32 -3.36
C SER A 7 5.57 6.66 -4.64
N CYS A 8 5.23 7.93 -4.87
CA CYS A 8 4.50 8.34 -6.07
C CYS A 8 5.35 8.07 -7.34
N PRO A 9 4.93 7.17 -8.26
CA PRO A 9 5.73 6.85 -9.44
C PRO A 9 5.71 7.95 -10.51
N GLN A 10 4.80 8.91 -10.38
CA GLN A 10 4.60 9.99 -11.36
C GLN A 10 5.42 11.25 -11.07
N MET A 11 5.97 11.36 -9.86
CA MET A 11 6.85 12.48 -9.52
C MET A 11 8.25 12.17 -10.04
N VAL A 12 8.67 12.90 -11.07
CA VAL A 12 9.99 12.77 -11.67
C VAL A 12 10.88 13.89 -11.13
N GLY A 13 12.05 13.50 -10.64
CA GLY A 13 13.07 14.42 -10.14
C GLY A 13 13.95 13.74 -9.12
N GLU A 14 15.22 14.13 -9.09
CA GLU A 14 16.18 13.60 -8.13
C GLU A 14 15.69 13.83 -6.69
N GLY A 15 15.53 12.76 -5.93
CA GLY A 15 15.04 12.84 -4.55
C GLY A 15 13.55 13.11 -4.38
N LEU A 16 12.71 12.79 -5.39
CA LEU A 16 11.25 12.93 -5.34
C LEU A 16 10.54 11.61 -5.64
N GLY A 17 9.31 11.47 -5.14
CA GLY A 17 8.43 10.34 -5.45
C GLY A 17 9.03 8.98 -5.11
N SER A 18 9.00 8.04 -6.07
CA SER A 18 9.49 6.67 -5.88
C SER A 18 10.99 6.59 -5.60
N ASP A 19 11.79 7.59 -6.01
CA ASP A 19 13.22 7.63 -5.73
C ASP A 19 13.48 7.81 -4.22
N VAL A 20 12.61 8.57 -3.53
CA VAL A 20 12.64 8.65 -2.05
C VAL A 20 12.35 7.27 -1.45
N GLY A 21 11.28 6.61 -1.92
CA GLY A 21 10.82 5.34 -1.34
C GLY A 21 11.80 4.18 -1.54
N THR A 22 12.72 4.28 -2.48
CA THR A 22 13.76 3.26 -2.73
C THR A 22 15.06 3.53 -1.96
N ASP A 23 15.25 4.74 -1.43
CA ASP A 23 16.42 5.14 -0.65
C ASP A 23 16.09 5.16 0.86
N PRO A 24 16.65 4.21 1.66
CA PRO A 24 16.39 4.16 3.10
C PRO A 24 16.82 5.42 3.85
N GLN A 25 17.84 6.14 3.37
CA GLN A 25 18.33 7.36 4.03
C GLN A 25 17.35 8.52 3.82
N LEU A 26 16.79 8.65 2.61
CA LEU A 26 15.77 9.65 2.31
C LEU A 26 14.46 9.35 3.05
N VAL A 27 14.03 8.08 3.08
CA VAL A 27 12.86 7.65 3.85
C VAL A 27 13.03 8.00 5.33
N ALA A 28 14.16 7.67 5.94
CA ALA A 28 14.44 8.00 7.34
C ALA A 28 14.45 9.52 7.57
N LYS A 29 15.12 10.29 6.71
CA LYS A 29 15.20 11.75 6.80
C LYS A 29 13.83 12.40 6.80
N TYR A 30 12.96 12.04 5.86
CA TYR A 30 11.64 12.66 5.73
C TYR A 30 10.67 12.17 6.79
N THR A 31 10.76 10.90 7.20
CA THR A 31 9.99 10.38 8.35
C THR A 31 10.32 11.16 9.62
N ALA A 32 11.60 11.30 9.95
CA ALA A 32 12.04 12.06 11.13
C ALA A 32 11.62 13.54 11.07
N ALA A 33 11.68 14.16 9.88
CA ALA A 33 11.22 15.52 9.71
C ALA A 33 9.70 15.67 9.94
N THR A 34 8.90 14.73 9.42
CA THR A 34 7.45 14.70 9.63
C THR A 34 7.12 14.53 11.12
N LYS A 35 7.78 13.59 11.79
CA LYS A 35 7.58 13.33 13.23
C LYS A 35 7.89 14.56 14.10
N LYS A 36 8.83 15.40 13.71
CA LYS A 36 9.10 16.67 14.41
C LYS A 36 7.99 17.70 14.27
N GLY A 37 7.22 17.64 13.17
CA GLY A 37 6.15 18.58 12.85
C GLY A 37 4.78 18.21 13.41
N THR A 38 4.61 17.03 14.02
CA THR A 38 3.30 16.57 14.47
C THR A 38 3.37 15.64 15.68
N THR A 39 2.30 15.64 16.48
CA THR A 39 2.05 14.66 17.54
C THR A 39 1.13 13.52 17.08
N LEU A 40 0.59 13.61 15.87
CA LEU A 40 -0.27 12.57 15.30
C LEU A 40 0.56 11.33 14.89
N PRO A 41 -0.05 10.14 14.88
CA PRO A 41 0.57 8.96 14.31
C PRO A 41 0.97 9.18 12.85
N VAL A 42 2.17 8.71 12.48
CA VAL A 42 2.73 8.84 11.13
C VAL A 42 2.91 7.45 10.52
N LEU A 43 2.28 7.22 9.37
CA LEU A 43 2.49 6.05 8.52
C LEU A 43 3.48 6.39 7.40
N ALA A 44 4.44 5.52 7.16
CA ALA A 44 5.30 5.57 5.99
C ALA A 44 4.71 4.73 4.86
N LYS A 45 4.32 5.37 3.74
CA LYS A 45 3.76 4.67 2.59
C LYS A 45 4.85 4.28 1.60
N MET A 46 4.98 2.95 1.41
CA MET A 46 6.08 2.33 0.70
C MET A 46 5.80 2.12 -0.79
N THR A 47 6.87 2.12 -1.59
CA THR A 47 6.81 1.89 -3.04
C THR A 47 6.94 0.41 -3.37
N PRO A 48 6.12 -0.14 -4.31
CA PRO A 48 6.34 -1.48 -4.84
C PRO A 48 7.40 -1.52 -5.95
N ASN A 49 7.95 -0.37 -6.35
CA ASN A 49 8.96 -0.27 -7.41
C ASN A 49 10.37 -0.55 -6.86
N ILE A 50 10.49 -1.60 -6.07
CA ILE A 50 11.69 -2.03 -5.36
C ILE A 50 11.66 -3.55 -5.19
N THR A 51 12.82 -4.16 -5.02
CA THR A 51 12.91 -5.61 -4.78
C THR A 51 12.64 -5.97 -3.33
N LYS A 52 13.23 -5.22 -2.38
CA LYS A 52 13.16 -5.45 -0.93
C LYS A 52 12.58 -4.24 -0.23
N MET A 53 11.26 -4.24 -0.03
CA MET A 53 10.54 -3.15 0.62
C MET A 53 10.84 -3.05 2.12
N GLU A 54 11.18 -4.16 2.75
CA GLU A 54 11.53 -4.23 4.17
C GLU A 54 12.69 -3.30 4.52
N VAL A 55 13.67 -3.12 3.65
CA VAL A 55 14.86 -2.28 3.91
C VAL A 55 14.49 -0.80 4.16
N PRO A 56 13.80 -0.08 3.25
CA PRO A 56 13.35 1.29 3.55
C PRO A 56 12.24 1.31 4.62
N ALA A 57 11.43 0.26 4.78
CA ALA A 57 10.43 0.18 5.83
C ALA A 57 11.07 0.18 7.23
N GLU A 58 12.12 -0.63 7.45
CA GLU A 58 12.91 -0.60 8.68
C GLU A 58 13.52 0.79 8.94
N ALA A 59 14.02 1.45 7.90
CA ALA A 59 14.57 2.80 8.04
C ALA A 59 13.50 3.82 8.48
N ALA A 60 12.27 3.71 7.95
CA ALA A 60 11.13 4.53 8.40
C ALA A 60 10.80 4.30 9.88
N VAL A 61 10.71 3.04 10.30
CA VAL A 61 10.39 2.67 11.68
C VAL A 61 11.49 3.16 12.64
N ARG A 62 12.76 2.95 12.32
CA ARG A 62 13.88 3.48 13.11
C ARG A 62 13.89 5.00 13.18
N ALA A 63 13.35 5.69 12.18
CA ALA A 63 13.21 7.15 12.16
C ALA A 63 11.95 7.68 12.88
N GLY A 64 11.13 6.78 13.45
CA GLY A 64 10.00 7.11 14.29
C GLY A 64 8.63 7.00 13.62
N ALA A 65 8.50 6.33 12.48
CA ALA A 65 7.18 5.97 11.94
C ALA A 65 6.41 5.10 12.94
N ASP A 66 5.13 5.40 13.14
CA ASP A 66 4.25 4.64 14.04
C ASP A 66 3.63 3.43 13.35
N GLY A 67 3.74 3.34 12.03
CA GLY A 67 3.29 2.23 11.22
C GLY A 67 3.70 2.39 9.75
N LEU A 68 3.35 1.39 8.97
CA LEU A 68 3.65 1.31 7.53
C LEU A 68 2.36 1.27 6.73
N ALA A 69 2.40 1.73 5.48
CA ALA A 69 1.32 1.55 4.52
C ALA A 69 1.90 1.01 3.21
N ALA A 70 1.29 -0.01 2.62
CA ALA A 70 1.75 -0.62 1.36
C ALA A 70 0.59 -1.34 0.64
N ILE A 71 0.59 -1.27 -0.68
CA ILE A 71 1.59 -0.71 -1.59
C ILE A 71 1.05 0.53 -2.31
N ASN A 72 1.94 1.42 -2.77
CA ASN A 72 1.59 2.41 -3.79
C ASN A 72 1.45 1.72 -5.17
N THR A 73 1.15 2.49 -6.21
CA THR A 73 0.98 1.96 -7.57
C THR A 73 2.32 1.53 -8.21
N ILE A 74 2.24 0.57 -9.13
CA ILE A 74 3.40 0.05 -9.85
C ILE A 74 3.65 0.93 -11.07
N LYS A 75 4.89 1.35 -11.28
CA LYS A 75 5.31 2.15 -12.44
C LYS A 75 5.09 1.35 -13.72
N SER A 76 4.39 1.94 -14.69
CA SER A 76 3.97 1.23 -15.90
C SER A 76 3.71 2.17 -17.07
N VAL A 77 3.73 1.61 -18.28
CA VAL A 77 3.13 2.18 -19.48
C VAL A 77 1.89 1.36 -19.79
N MET A 78 0.71 1.99 -19.81
CA MET A 78 -0.56 1.26 -19.92
C MET A 78 -0.78 0.64 -21.29
N ASN A 79 -0.53 1.38 -22.35
CA ASN A 79 -0.54 0.85 -23.71
C ASN A 79 0.17 1.83 -24.68
N ILE A 80 0.36 1.37 -25.94
CA ILE A 80 0.85 2.19 -27.04
C ILE A 80 -0.25 2.27 -28.10
N ASN A 81 -0.62 3.48 -28.49
CA ASN A 81 -1.48 3.70 -29.64
C ASN A 81 -0.67 3.48 -30.91
N LEU A 82 -0.94 2.40 -31.64
CA LEU A 82 -0.18 2.01 -32.83
C LEU A 82 -0.45 2.91 -34.06
N GLN A 83 -1.40 3.81 -34.01
CA GLN A 83 -1.67 4.78 -35.08
C GLN A 83 -0.86 6.07 -34.91
N THR A 84 -0.69 6.50 -33.66
CA THR A 84 0.03 7.73 -33.32
C THR A 84 1.41 7.47 -32.75
N PHE A 85 1.72 6.22 -32.40
CA PHE A 85 2.92 5.76 -31.71
C PHE A 85 3.16 6.50 -30.39
N SER A 86 2.09 6.98 -29.76
CA SER A 86 2.12 7.59 -28.43
C SER A 86 1.69 6.59 -27.37
N SER A 87 2.22 6.69 -26.16
CA SER A 87 1.77 5.89 -25.03
C SER A 87 0.48 6.46 -24.42
N ALA A 88 -0.33 5.61 -23.80
CA ALA A 88 -1.54 6.00 -23.09
C ALA A 88 -1.36 5.88 -21.56
N PRO A 89 -1.99 6.77 -20.77
CA PRO A 89 -2.76 7.94 -21.20
C PRO A 89 -1.89 9.04 -21.81
N ASP A 90 -2.44 9.77 -22.75
CA ASP A 90 -1.83 10.97 -23.31
C ASP A 90 -2.48 12.20 -22.67
N VAL A 91 -1.70 13.04 -22.03
CA VAL A 91 -2.15 14.30 -21.43
C VAL A 91 -1.34 15.44 -22.06
N ASP A 92 -1.99 16.25 -22.88
CA ASP A 92 -1.39 17.39 -23.60
C ASP A 92 -0.13 17.01 -24.42
N GLY A 93 -0.22 15.91 -25.17
CA GLY A 93 0.91 15.39 -25.96
C GLY A 93 2.04 14.78 -25.13
N LYS A 94 1.87 14.68 -23.81
CA LYS A 94 2.79 14.03 -22.90
C LYS A 94 2.19 12.73 -22.43
N SER A 95 2.97 11.68 -22.54
CA SER A 95 2.57 10.36 -22.11
C SER A 95 3.53 9.88 -21.03
N PRO A 96 3.27 10.26 -19.78
CA PRO A 96 4.11 9.85 -18.67
C PRO A 96 3.89 8.37 -18.37
N GLU A 97 4.90 7.76 -17.77
CA GLU A 97 4.69 6.52 -17.04
C GLU A 97 3.58 6.71 -16.00
N GLY A 98 2.64 5.77 -15.96
CA GLY A 98 1.52 5.80 -15.03
C GLY A 98 1.71 4.87 -13.84
N GLY A 99 0.85 5.03 -12.84
CA GLY A 99 0.76 4.11 -11.72
C GLY A 99 -0.28 3.02 -11.99
N TYR A 100 0.16 1.78 -12.20
CA TYR A 100 -0.73 0.63 -12.37
C TYR A 100 -1.33 0.20 -11.04
N SER A 101 -2.67 0.05 -11.00
CA SER A 101 -3.44 -0.28 -9.80
C SER A 101 -4.60 -1.22 -10.14
N GLY A 102 -5.48 -1.49 -9.16
CA GLY A 102 -6.64 -2.36 -9.31
C GLY A 102 -6.31 -3.82 -9.06
N LYS A 103 -7.23 -4.72 -9.41
CA LYS A 103 -7.20 -6.14 -9.02
C LYS A 103 -5.90 -6.87 -9.39
N ALA A 104 -5.33 -6.54 -10.53
CA ALA A 104 -4.14 -7.21 -11.06
C ALA A 104 -2.90 -7.06 -10.17
N VAL A 105 -2.83 -6.00 -9.35
CA VAL A 105 -1.67 -5.79 -8.46
C VAL A 105 -1.79 -6.51 -7.12
N LYS A 106 -2.95 -7.12 -6.80
CA LYS A 106 -3.17 -7.78 -5.49
C LYS A 106 -2.11 -8.83 -5.13
N PRO A 107 -1.71 -9.76 -6.02
CA PRO A 107 -0.68 -10.75 -5.68
C PRO A 107 0.67 -10.11 -5.31
N ILE A 108 1.00 -9.00 -5.94
CA ILE A 108 2.23 -8.25 -5.67
C ILE A 108 2.12 -7.54 -4.32
N ALA A 109 0.96 -6.94 -4.03
CA ALA A 109 0.72 -6.31 -2.74
C ALA A 109 0.80 -7.33 -1.59
N LEU A 110 0.13 -8.48 -1.72
CA LEU A 110 0.16 -9.55 -0.71
C LEU A 110 1.59 -10.06 -0.48
N ARG A 111 2.42 -10.16 -1.53
CA ARG A 111 3.83 -10.53 -1.39
C ARG A 111 4.58 -9.53 -0.51
N PHE A 112 4.50 -8.23 -0.78
CA PHE A 112 5.19 -7.22 0.01
C PHE A 112 4.70 -7.15 1.46
N ILE A 113 3.38 -7.28 1.69
CA ILE A 113 2.83 -7.38 3.04
C ILE A 113 3.41 -8.59 3.78
N ASN A 114 3.42 -9.77 3.13
CA ASN A 114 3.98 -10.97 3.72
C ASN A 114 5.47 -10.82 4.07
N ASP A 115 6.26 -10.20 3.21
CA ASP A 115 7.69 -9.98 3.43
C ASP A 115 7.92 -9.06 4.64
N MET A 116 7.21 -7.94 4.71
CA MET A 116 7.29 -7.01 5.85
C MET A 116 6.78 -7.63 7.16
N ALA A 117 5.66 -8.39 7.09
CA ALA A 117 5.08 -9.00 8.29
C ALA A 117 5.96 -10.12 8.89
N LYS A 118 6.81 -10.74 8.08
CA LYS A 118 7.79 -11.77 8.50
C LYS A 118 9.13 -11.22 8.93
N ASP A 119 9.39 -9.96 8.68
CA ASP A 119 10.66 -9.32 9.04
C ASP A 119 10.73 -9.11 10.56
N GLU A 120 11.76 -9.65 11.19
CA GLU A 120 11.95 -9.57 12.65
C GLU A 120 12.17 -8.14 13.13
N ASN A 121 12.73 -7.25 12.29
CA ASN A 121 12.95 -5.84 12.63
C ASN A 121 11.66 -5.01 12.52
N LEU A 122 10.63 -5.54 11.86
CA LEU A 122 9.31 -4.93 11.70
C LEU A 122 8.24 -5.57 12.59
N LYS A 123 8.63 -6.51 13.45
CA LYS A 123 7.72 -7.23 14.33
C LYS A 123 6.93 -6.29 15.23
N GLY A 124 5.60 -6.40 15.18
CA GLY A 124 4.68 -5.56 15.98
C GLY A 124 4.46 -4.15 15.43
N VAL A 125 5.02 -3.82 14.27
CA VAL A 125 4.74 -2.57 13.58
C VAL A 125 3.40 -2.69 12.84
N PRO A 126 2.42 -1.79 13.08
CA PRO A 126 1.16 -1.83 12.37
C PRO A 126 1.33 -1.61 10.87
N ILE A 127 0.65 -2.43 10.07
CA ILE A 127 0.65 -2.32 8.61
C ILE A 127 -0.76 -2.01 8.11
N SER A 128 -0.89 -0.97 7.29
CA SER A 128 -2.10 -0.66 6.53
C SER A 128 -1.93 -1.16 5.09
N GLY A 129 -2.66 -2.23 4.75
CA GLY A 129 -2.54 -2.90 3.46
C GLY A 129 -3.40 -2.27 2.37
N MET A 130 -2.86 -2.16 1.15
CA MET A 130 -3.59 -1.71 -0.03
C MET A 130 -3.03 -2.31 -1.32
N GLY A 131 -3.88 -2.37 -2.35
CA GLY A 131 -3.53 -2.85 -3.69
C GLY A 131 -4.44 -3.97 -4.15
N GLY A 132 -5.41 -3.63 -4.99
CA GLY A 132 -6.31 -4.59 -5.62
C GLY A 132 -7.39 -5.19 -4.73
N ILE A 133 -7.74 -4.49 -3.63
CA ILE A 133 -8.84 -4.87 -2.75
C ILE A 133 -10.16 -4.41 -3.39
N GLU A 134 -11.03 -5.36 -3.75
CA GLU A 134 -12.34 -5.12 -4.37
C GLU A 134 -13.49 -5.72 -3.55
N THR A 135 -13.21 -6.72 -2.74
CA THR A 135 -14.20 -7.45 -1.96
C THR A 135 -13.75 -7.64 -0.52
N TRP A 136 -14.68 -8.05 0.36
CA TRP A 136 -14.35 -8.42 1.73
C TRP A 136 -13.33 -9.57 1.81
N ARG A 137 -13.33 -10.49 0.81
CA ARG A 137 -12.36 -11.58 0.74
C ARG A 137 -10.96 -11.06 0.54
N ASP A 138 -10.80 -10.10 -0.38
CA ASP A 138 -9.49 -9.46 -0.59
C ASP A 138 -9.01 -8.78 0.69
N ALA A 139 -9.89 -8.03 1.37
CA ALA A 139 -9.56 -7.41 2.65
C ALA A 139 -9.13 -8.45 3.71
N ALA A 140 -9.86 -9.57 3.80
CA ALA A 140 -9.54 -10.66 4.73
C ALA A 140 -8.16 -11.28 4.47
N GLU A 141 -7.75 -11.41 3.21
CA GLU A 141 -6.41 -11.89 2.84
C GLU A 141 -5.29 -10.97 3.37
N PHE A 142 -5.45 -9.65 3.24
CA PHE A 142 -4.50 -8.70 3.81
C PHE A 142 -4.43 -8.78 5.34
N LEU A 143 -5.59 -8.85 6.01
CA LEU A 143 -5.64 -9.02 7.46
C LEU A 143 -4.97 -10.34 7.89
N ALA A 144 -5.26 -11.45 7.17
CA ALA A 144 -4.65 -12.73 7.45
C ALA A 144 -3.11 -12.73 7.31
N LEU A 145 -2.56 -11.86 6.47
CA LEU A 145 -1.11 -11.62 6.33
C LEU A 145 -0.57 -10.57 7.33
N GLY A 146 -1.35 -10.15 8.33
CA GLY A 146 -0.86 -9.30 9.42
C GLY A 146 -1.17 -7.81 9.28
N CYS A 147 -1.91 -7.37 8.26
CA CYS A 147 -2.39 -6.00 8.22
C CYS A 147 -3.40 -5.75 9.34
N GLU A 148 -3.31 -4.59 10.01
CA GLU A 148 -4.30 -4.15 10.99
C GLU A 148 -5.44 -3.37 10.37
N THR A 149 -5.18 -2.72 9.24
CA THR A 149 -6.17 -1.98 8.45
C THR A 149 -5.95 -2.20 6.96
N VAL A 150 -6.97 -1.88 6.16
CA VAL A 150 -6.88 -1.90 4.70
C VAL A 150 -7.32 -0.57 4.12
N GLN A 151 -6.76 -0.21 2.96
CA GLN A 151 -7.15 0.98 2.21
C GLN A 151 -7.64 0.58 0.81
N VAL A 152 -8.67 1.27 0.34
CA VAL A 152 -9.34 0.97 -0.93
C VAL A 152 -9.47 2.25 -1.75
N THR A 153 -9.05 2.21 -3.01
CA THR A 153 -9.11 3.36 -3.91
C THR A 153 -9.76 3.01 -5.25
N THR A 154 -9.11 2.16 -6.07
CA THR A 154 -9.57 1.86 -7.43
C THR A 154 -10.98 1.28 -7.46
N SER A 155 -11.32 0.37 -6.56
CA SER A 155 -12.64 -0.22 -6.50
C SER A 155 -13.73 0.78 -6.06
N VAL A 156 -13.39 1.78 -5.24
CA VAL A 156 -14.32 2.89 -4.95
C VAL A 156 -14.58 3.73 -6.21
N MET A 157 -13.55 3.94 -7.04
CA MET A 157 -13.73 4.63 -8.33
C MET A 157 -14.63 3.85 -9.30
N GLN A 158 -14.56 2.52 -9.26
CA GLN A 158 -15.35 1.65 -10.15
C GLN A 158 -16.78 1.41 -9.64
N TYR A 159 -16.96 1.21 -8.34
CA TYR A 159 -18.23 0.73 -7.75
C TYR A 159 -18.90 1.74 -6.82
N GLY A 160 -18.26 2.86 -6.53
CA GLY A 160 -18.74 3.87 -5.60
C GLY A 160 -18.56 3.45 -4.13
N TYR A 161 -18.98 4.34 -3.22
CA TYR A 161 -18.78 4.14 -1.77
C TYR A 161 -19.60 2.98 -1.18
N ARG A 162 -20.61 2.46 -1.89
CA ARG A 162 -21.40 1.29 -1.44
C ARG A 162 -20.54 0.07 -1.15
N ILE A 163 -19.39 -0.05 -1.82
CA ILE A 163 -18.43 -1.16 -1.63
C ILE A 163 -17.97 -1.28 -0.17
N ILE A 164 -17.92 -0.17 0.56
CA ILE A 164 -17.50 -0.18 1.98
C ILE A 164 -18.53 -0.95 2.82
N GLY A 165 -19.83 -0.67 2.61
CA GLY A 165 -20.91 -1.41 3.28
C GLY A 165 -20.92 -2.91 2.92
N GLU A 166 -20.69 -3.23 1.63
CA GLU A 166 -20.59 -4.61 1.14
C GLU A 166 -19.39 -5.35 1.76
N MET A 167 -18.23 -4.69 1.90
CA MET A 167 -17.05 -5.26 2.56
C MET A 167 -17.31 -5.51 4.04
N ILE A 168 -17.93 -4.56 4.75
CA ILE A 168 -18.25 -4.70 6.17
C ILE A 168 -19.21 -5.85 6.38
N GLY A 169 -20.33 -5.91 5.62
CA GLY A 169 -21.32 -6.97 5.71
C GLY A 169 -20.72 -8.35 5.43
N GLY A 170 -19.97 -8.49 4.33
CA GLY A 170 -19.33 -9.76 4.00
C GLY A 170 -18.28 -10.20 5.03
N MET A 171 -17.57 -9.26 5.65
CA MET A 171 -16.64 -9.57 6.73
C MET A 171 -17.39 -10.02 8.01
N GLN A 172 -18.51 -9.38 8.34
CA GLN A 172 -19.35 -9.79 9.48
C GLN A 172 -19.87 -11.21 9.30
N ASP A 173 -20.39 -11.54 8.10
CA ASP A 173 -20.86 -12.90 7.79
C ASP A 173 -19.73 -13.92 7.88
N TYR A 174 -18.54 -13.60 7.35
CA TYR A 174 -17.37 -14.47 7.44
C TYR A 174 -16.95 -14.73 8.89
N LEU A 175 -16.92 -13.71 9.73
CA LEU A 175 -16.58 -13.86 11.15
C LEU A 175 -17.61 -14.75 11.86
N ALA A 176 -18.91 -14.51 11.65
CA ALA A 176 -19.98 -15.31 12.25
C ALA A 176 -19.91 -16.79 11.84
N GLN A 177 -19.70 -17.08 10.54
CA GLN A 177 -19.56 -18.44 10.02
C GLN A 177 -18.35 -19.20 10.61
N ASN A 178 -17.32 -18.46 11.03
CA ASN A 178 -16.10 -19.03 11.61
C ASN A 178 -16.05 -18.95 13.15
N GLY A 179 -17.15 -18.56 13.81
CA GLY A 179 -17.21 -18.45 15.27
C GLY A 179 -16.32 -17.35 15.85
N MET A 180 -15.99 -16.34 15.04
CA MET A 180 -15.16 -15.21 15.44
C MET A 180 -16.03 -14.00 15.83
N THR A 181 -15.63 -13.29 16.85
CA THR A 181 -16.36 -12.11 17.37
C THR A 181 -15.70 -10.78 17.03
N SER A 182 -14.48 -10.82 16.47
CA SER A 182 -13.71 -9.64 16.12
C SER A 182 -12.81 -9.88 14.91
N VAL A 183 -12.70 -8.89 14.05
CA VAL A 183 -11.76 -8.89 12.92
C VAL A 183 -10.31 -9.06 13.38
N ARG A 184 -9.97 -8.64 14.59
CA ARG A 184 -8.63 -8.84 15.18
C ARG A 184 -8.23 -10.30 15.26
N GLN A 185 -9.19 -11.21 15.36
CA GLN A 185 -8.93 -12.65 15.39
C GLN A 185 -8.48 -13.21 14.04
N THR A 186 -8.59 -12.45 12.95
CA THR A 186 -8.09 -12.85 11.63
C THR A 186 -6.66 -12.41 11.37
N ILE A 187 -6.18 -11.39 12.10
CA ILE A 187 -4.87 -10.76 11.85
C ILE A 187 -3.76 -11.78 12.06
N GLY A 188 -2.92 -11.93 11.03
CA GLY A 188 -1.74 -12.78 11.05
C GLY A 188 -2.00 -14.29 10.99
N LYS A 189 -3.25 -14.74 10.81
CA LYS A 189 -3.56 -16.19 10.78
C LYS A 189 -2.92 -16.97 9.61
N ALA A 190 -2.54 -16.29 8.54
CA ALA A 190 -1.84 -16.90 7.41
C ALA A 190 -0.30 -16.79 7.52
N LEU A 191 0.21 -16.15 8.55
CA LEU A 191 1.64 -16.14 8.84
C LEU A 191 2.03 -17.46 9.53
N PRO A 192 3.25 -17.95 9.30
CA PRO A 192 3.74 -19.19 9.92
C PRO A 192 3.89 -19.06 11.44
#